data_2e64dadeaf3d954c5fcbba8d3d713052
#
_entry.id   2e64dadeaf3d954c5fcbba8d3d713052
#
_cell.length_a   1.000
_cell.length_b   1.000
_cell.length_c   1.000
_cell.angle_alpha   90.00
_cell.angle_beta   90.00
_cell.angle_gamma   90.00
#
_symmetry.space_group_name_H-M   'P 1'
#
loop_
_entity.id
_entity.type
_entity.pdbx_description
1 polymer ?
#
loop_
_entity_poly.entity_id
_entity_poly.type
_entity_poly.pdbx_seq_one_letter_code
_entity_poly.pdbx_strand_id
1 'polypeptide(L)'
;DLYFIKHYLSKMEEYSDNGKYLRGGYGPRLRAYNGNPNDYEMPKLHTNKDNGFKELDQFRYVINSFEQDPYTRQAIITIGDPPKDCFNSTNDELKKTKDRPCTRSLQFIRNPQNNKLNMTVYMRSNDLIWGASAVNIFNYTFMQEYFSQMLGLEVGEYFHIANNLHYYDYHKSLIEELASLQN
;
A
#
# COMPACT_ATOMS: atom_id res chain seq x y z
N ASP A 1 -0.43 -14.13 -6.18
CA ASP A 1 0.03 -15.27 -7.00
C ASP A 1 0.73 -14.75 -8.25
N LEU A 2 2.06 -14.93 -8.30
CA LEU A 2 2.92 -14.48 -9.40
C LEU A 2 2.51 -15.06 -10.75
N TYR A 3 1.95 -16.29 -10.79
CA TYR A 3 1.47 -16.90 -12.02
C TYR A 3 0.35 -16.07 -12.66
N PHE A 4 -0.58 -15.59 -11.85
CA PHE A 4 -1.69 -14.76 -12.34
C PHE A 4 -1.19 -13.38 -12.77
N ILE A 5 -0.28 -12.78 -12.00
CA ILE A 5 0.27 -11.46 -12.31
C ILE A 5 1.15 -11.48 -13.54
N LYS A 6 1.95 -12.54 -13.77
CA LYS A 6 2.76 -12.72 -14.97
C LYS A 6 1.96 -12.73 -16.27
N HIS A 7 0.72 -13.20 -16.22
CA HIS A 7 -0.16 -13.18 -17.38
C HIS A 7 -0.44 -11.75 -17.87
N TYR A 8 -0.49 -10.79 -16.95
CA TYR A 8 -0.74 -9.38 -17.25
C TYR A 8 0.53 -8.54 -17.32
N LEU A 9 1.58 -8.92 -16.59
CA LEU A 9 2.82 -8.17 -16.46
C LEU A 9 4.02 -9.13 -16.54
N SER A 10 4.47 -9.42 -17.75
CA SER A 10 5.51 -10.42 -18.04
C SER A 10 6.85 -10.22 -17.30
N LYS A 11 7.14 -9.00 -16.84
CA LYS A 11 8.39 -8.64 -16.14
C LYS A 11 8.28 -8.67 -14.62
N MET A 12 7.17 -9.09 -14.04
CA MET A 12 6.99 -9.05 -12.58
C MET A 12 7.93 -9.99 -11.82
N GLU A 13 8.49 -11.00 -12.46
CA GLU A 13 9.52 -11.85 -11.85
C GLU A 13 10.77 -11.08 -11.42
N GLU A 14 11.13 -10.03 -12.14
CA GLU A 14 12.28 -9.18 -11.81
C GLU A 14 12.13 -8.46 -10.45
N TYR A 15 10.92 -8.38 -9.93
CA TYR A 15 10.58 -7.75 -8.66
C TYR A 15 10.47 -8.74 -7.50
N SER A 16 10.67 -10.04 -7.76
CA SER A 16 10.62 -11.08 -6.75
C SER A 16 12.02 -11.58 -6.40
N ASP A 17 12.31 -11.69 -5.11
CA ASP A 17 13.59 -12.23 -4.66
C ASP A 17 13.65 -13.76 -4.71
N ASN A 18 12.51 -14.42 -4.70
CA ASN A 18 12.40 -15.88 -4.59
C ASN A 18 11.52 -16.53 -5.68
N GLY A 19 11.09 -15.75 -6.67
CA GLY A 19 10.24 -16.21 -7.75
C GLY A 19 8.79 -16.53 -7.35
N LYS A 20 8.40 -16.31 -6.10
CA LYS A 20 7.06 -16.63 -5.57
C LYS A 20 6.29 -15.41 -5.07
N TYR A 21 6.96 -14.52 -4.36
CA TYR A 21 6.34 -13.38 -3.69
C TYR A 21 7.04 -12.09 -4.05
N LEU A 22 6.27 -11.01 -4.13
CA LEU A 22 6.80 -9.67 -4.28
C LEU A 22 7.24 -9.13 -2.92
N ARG A 23 8.46 -8.62 -2.82
CA ARG A 23 8.98 -7.99 -1.60
C ARG A 23 8.12 -6.81 -1.15
N GLY A 24 7.74 -5.96 -2.10
CA GLY A 24 6.91 -4.79 -1.88
C GLY A 24 5.42 -5.09 -1.83
N GLY A 25 4.99 -6.36 -1.86
CA GLY A 25 3.60 -6.76 -1.81
C GLY A 25 2.87 -6.16 -0.61
N TYR A 26 1.79 -5.43 -0.85
CA TYR A 26 1.09 -4.70 0.22
C TYR A 26 0.20 -5.61 1.08
N GLY A 27 -0.35 -6.67 0.51
CA GLY A 27 -1.27 -7.56 1.22
C GLY A 27 -0.74 -8.06 2.57
N PRO A 28 0.43 -8.70 2.64
CA PRO A 28 1.04 -9.13 3.90
C PRO A 28 1.30 -7.98 4.86
N ARG A 29 1.74 -6.84 4.34
CA ARG A 29 2.02 -5.66 5.16
C ARG A 29 0.75 -5.05 5.76
N LEU A 30 -0.38 -5.16 5.08
CA LEU A 30 -1.67 -4.67 5.53
C LEU A 30 -2.32 -5.58 6.58
N ARG A 31 -2.31 -6.91 6.34
CA ARG A 31 -3.13 -7.86 7.09
C ARG A 31 -2.36 -8.80 7.99
N ALA A 32 -1.03 -8.87 7.83
CA ALA A 32 -0.21 -9.84 8.54
C ALA A 32 1.23 -9.34 8.72
N TYR A 33 1.36 -8.11 9.07
CA TYR A 33 2.66 -7.49 9.30
C TYR A 33 3.35 -8.12 10.51
N ASN A 34 4.56 -8.61 10.33
CA ASN A 34 5.30 -9.27 11.40
C ASN A 34 6.70 -8.66 11.68
N GLY A 35 7.11 -7.67 10.90
CA GLY A 35 8.43 -7.04 11.05
C GLY A 35 9.62 -7.92 10.64
N ASN A 36 9.41 -9.18 10.25
CA ASN A 36 10.49 -10.05 9.80
C ASN A 36 10.98 -9.65 8.40
N PRO A 37 12.24 -9.24 8.23
CA PRO A 37 12.77 -8.77 6.95
C PRO A 37 12.83 -9.86 5.87
N ASN A 38 12.72 -11.13 6.25
CA ASN A 38 12.80 -12.27 5.33
C ASN A 38 11.46 -12.95 5.08
N ASP A 39 10.38 -12.48 5.70
CA ASP A 39 9.06 -13.06 5.55
C ASP A 39 8.23 -12.25 4.54
N TYR A 40 8.01 -12.83 3.38
CA TYR A 40 7.20 -12.27 2.28
C TYR A 40 5.92 -13.07 2.07
N GLU A 41 5.70 -14.13 2.84
CA GLU A 41 4.53 -14.98 2.68
C GLU A 41 3.31 -14.34 3.33
N MET A 42 2.17 -14.45 2.63
CA MET A 42 0.89 -14.29 3.30
C MET A 42 0.76 -15.41 4.33
N PRO A 43 0.54 -15.09 5.60
CA PRO A 43 0.30 -16.14 6.59
C PRO A 43 -0.92 -16.93 6.17
N LYS A 44 -0.84 -18.23 6.30
CA LYS A 44 -2.04 -19.05 6.31
C LYS A 44 -2.85 -18.62 7.52
N LEU A 45 -4.07 -18.22 7.31
CA LEU A 45 -4.97 -17.56 8.26
C LEU A 45 -5.08 -18.17 9.67
N HIS A 46 -4.38 -19.24 9.99
CA HIS A 46 -4.47 -19.96 11.27
C HIS A 46 -3.18 -20.65 11.70
N THR A 47 -2.03 -20.32 11.16
CA THR A 47 -0.78 -20.88 11.67
C THR A 47 -0.09 -19.85 12.57
N ASN A 48 -0.14 -20.10 13.88
CA ASN A 48 0.82 -19.53 14.82
C ASN A 48 2.22 -19.98 14.36
N LYS A 49 2.90 -19.15 13.55
CA LYS A 49 4.32 -19.33 13.32
C LYS A 49 5.02 -18.89 14.60
N ASP A 50 5.55 -19.84 15.31
CA ASP A 50 6.28 -19.64 16.57
C ASP A 50 7.70 -19.09 16.27
N ASN A 51 7.75 -17.96 15.55
CA ASN A 51 8.99 -17.30 15.16
C ASN A 51 9.32 -16.07 16.04
N GLY A 52 8.62 -15.92 17.16
CA GLY A 52 8.79 -14.80 18.09
C GLY A 52 8.18 -13.47 17.61
N PHE A 53 7.65 -13.39 16.40
CA PHE A 53 6.97 -12.21 15.88
C PHE A 53 5.47 -12.46 15.77
N LYS A 54 4.71 -11.67 16.48
CA LYS A 54 3.23 -11.69 16.37
C LYS A 54 2.82 -10.94 15.12
N GLU A 55 2.04 -11.60 14.27
CA GLU A 55 1.45 -10.96 13.10
C GLU A 55 0.44 -9.90 13.52
N LEU A 56 0.51 -8.74 12.87
CA LEU A 56 -0.35 -7.60 13.10
C LEU A 56 -1.26 -7.38 11.90
N ASP A 57 -2.57 -7.45 12.14
CA ASP A 57 -3.58 -7.02 11.18
C ASP A 57 -3.80 -5.50 11.36
N GLN A 58 -3.23 -4.70 10.46
CA GLN A 58 -3.35 -3.24 10.52
C GLN A 58 -4.77 -2.75 10.21
N PHE A 59 -5.58 -3.53 9.51
CA PHE A 59 -7.00 -3.21 9.33
C PHE A 59 -7.75 -3.27 10.66
N ARG A 60 -7.52 -4.34 11.41
CA ARG A 60 -8.07 -4.46 12.75
C ARG A 60 -7.58 -3.35 13.67
N TYR A 61 -6.32 -2.96 13.56
CA TYR A 61 -5.76 -1.85 14.33
C TYR A 61 -6.51 -0.54 14.05
N VAL A 62 -6.80 -0.22 12.77
CA VAL A 62 -7.56 0.98 12.40
C VAL A 62 -8.96 0.94 13.02
N ILE A 63 -9.68 -0.17 12.87
CA ILE A 63 -11.04 -0.32 13.42
C ILE A 63 -11.03 -0.14 14.95
N ASN A 64 -10.17 -0.88 15.65
CA ASN A 64 -10.07 -0.80 17.11
C ASN A 64 -9.66 0.61 17.59
N SER A 65 -8.85 1.34 16.82
CA SER A 65 -8.46 2.71 17.16
C SER A 65 -9.66 3.66 17.17
N PHE A 66 -10.59 3.51 16.21
CA PHE A 66 -11.82 4.30 16.16
C PHE A 66 -12.85 3.83 17.20
N GLU A 67 -12.90 2.54 17.53
CA GLU A 67 -13.74 2.02 18.61
C GLU A 67 -13.33 2.59 19.96
N GLN A 68 -12.02 2.75 20.19
CA GLN A 68 -11.46 3.31 21.42
C GLN A 68 -11.61 4.83 21.50
N ASP A 69 -11.36 5.52 20.39
CA ASP A 69 -11.49 6.97 20.26
C ASP A 69 -12.04 7.31 18.87
N PRO A 70 -13.33 7.68 18.76
CA PRO A 70 -13.96 8.02 17.47
C PRO A 70 -13.31 9.19 16.72
N TYR A 71 -12.50 10.00 17.38
CA TYR A 71 -11.76 11.12 16.78
C TYR A 71 -10.25 10.91 16.82
N THR A 72 -9.81 9.68 16.92
CA THR A 72 -8.40 9.33 16.93
C THR A 72 -7.64 9.90 15.73
N ARG A 73 -6.41 10.33 15.98
CA ARG A 73 -5.44 10.73 14.94
C ARG A 73 -4.38 9.65 14.70
N GLN A 74 -4.52 8.49 15.35
CA GLN A 74 -3.55 7.41 15.35
C GLN A 74 -3.95 6.25 14.42
N ALA A 75 -5.08 6.34 13.72
CA ALA A 75 -5.52 5.32 12.76
C ALA A 75 -4.66 5.37 11.49
N ILE A 76 -3.45 4.82 11.58
CA ILE A 76 -2.43 4.84 10.54
C ILE A 76 -2.04 3.40 10.18
N ILE A 77 -2.05 3.10 8.90
CA ILE A 77 -1.43 1.90 8.33
C ILE A 77 -0.05 2.27 7.79
N THR A 78 0.98 1.57 8.22
CA THR A 78 2.35 1.74 7.75
C THR A 78 2.70 0.63 6.77
N ILE A 79 3.06 0.99 5.54
CA ILE A 79 3.48 0.03 4.50
C ILE A 79 5.00 -0.01 4.40
N GLY A 80 5.65 1.14 4.51
CA GLY A 80 7.10 1.22 4.48
C GLY A 80 7.73 0.58 5.69
N ASP A 81 8.73 -0.26 5.46
CA ASP A 81 9.43 -1.02 6.49
C ASP A 81 10.95 -0.93 6.22
N PRO A 82 11.69 -0.09 6.96
CA PRO A 82 13.12 0.05 6.74
C PRO A 82 13.91 -1.27 6.80
N PRO A 83 13.71 -2.17 7.78
CA PRO A 83 14.35 -3.47 7.79
C PRO A 83 14.08 -4.33 6.55
N LYS A 84 12.84 -4.29 6.04
CA LYS A 84 12.48 -5.02 4.81
C LYS A 84 12.96 -4.32 3.55
N ASP A 85 12.93 -2.99 3.51
CA ASP A 85 13.05 -2.22 2.29
C ASP A 85 14.44 -1.66 2.02
N CYS A 86 15.23 -1.35 3.07
CA CYS A 86 16.42 -0.52 2.92
C CYS A 86 17.72 -1.30 2.94
N PHE A 87 17.94 -2.13 3.95
CA PHE A 87 19.23 -2.76 4.20
C PHE A 87 19.17 -4.29 4.15
N ASN A 88 20.28 -4.90 3.80
CA ASN A 88 20.48 -6.33 4.03
C ASN A 88 20.59 -6.59 5.54
N SER A 89 20.03 -7.71 5.98
CA SER A 89 20.07 -8.11 7.39
C SER A 89 21.46 -8.50 7.91
N THR A 90 22.46 -8.62 7.00
CA THR A 90 23.75 -9.21 7.33
C THR A 90 24.94 -8.26 7.26
N ASN A 91 24.83 -7.12 6.56
CA ASN A 91 26.02 -6.32 6.27
C ASN A 91 25.78 -4.81 6.09
N ASP A 92 24.66 -4.28 6.54
CA ASP A 92 24.28 -2.87 6.41
C ASP A 92 24.36 -2.28 4.98
N GLU A 93 24.53 -3.13 3.96
CA GLU A 93 24.46 -2.70 2.57
C GLU A 93 23.02 -2.46 2.13
N LEU A 94 22.83 -1.51 1.22
CA LEU A 94 21.53 -1.28 0.62
C LEU A 94 21.05 -2.53 -0.13
N LYS A 95 19.81 -2.91 0.10
CA LYS A 95 19.21 -4.02 -0.65
C LYS A 95 19.20 -3.71 -2.14
N LYS A 96 19.76 -4.63 -2.92
CA LYS A 96 19.71 -4.59 -4.39
C LYS A 96 18.36 -5.13 -4.86
N THR A 97 17.30 -4.34 -4.68
CA THR A 97 15.95 -4.70 -5.12
C THR A 97 15.30 -3.54 -5.87
N LYS A 98 14.57 -3.85 -6.93
CA LYS A 98 13.71 -2.90 -7.63
C LYS A 98 12.35 -2.75 -6.91
N ASP A 99 11.95 -3.74 -6.11
CA ASP A 99 10.64 -3.81 -5.47
C ASP A 99 10.65 -3.20 -4.07
N ARG A 100 10.70 -1.88 -4.02
CA ARG A 100 10.47 -1.10 -2.79
C ARG A 100 9.10 -0.46 -2.84
N PRO A 101 8.25 -0.62 -1.80
CA PRO A 101 6.91 -0.03 -1.79
C PRO A 101 6.92 1.46 -2.12
N CYS A 102 6.09 1.84 -3.09
CA CYS A 102 5.88 3.26 -3.41
C CYS A 102 5.00 3.92 -2.36
N THR A 103 3.96 3.24 -1.90
CA THR A 103 3.13 3.70 -0.78
C THR A 103 3.88 3.55 0.53
N ARG A 104 3.83 4.58 1.35
CA ARG A 104 4.52 4.60 2.65
C ARG A 104 3.59 4.48 3.82
N SER A 105 2.47 5.20 3.79
CA SER A 105 1.47 5.17 4.85
C SER A 105 0.10 5.56 4.33
N LEU A 106 -0.93 5.13 5.06
CA LEU A 106 -2.33 5.49 4.89
C LEU A 106 -2.83 6.00 6.23
N GLN A 107 -3.50 7.14 6.27
CA GLN A 107 -4.10 7.67 7.51
C GLN A 107 -5.57 7.89 7.32
N PHE A 108 -6.35 7.53 8.34
CA PHE A 108 -7.79 7.69 8.39
C PHE A 108 -8.16 8.68 9.49
N ILE A 109 -8.98 9.67 9.16
CA ILE A 109 -9.45 10.71 10.09
C ILE A 109 -10.96 10.87 9.94
N ARG A 110 -11.69 10.75 11.04
CA ARG A 110 -13.10 11.18 11.06
C ARG A 110 -13.15 12.70 11.12
N ASN A 111 -13.75 13.31 10.11
CA ASN A 111 -13.93 14.75 10.08
C ASN A 111 -15.02 15.18 11.08
N PRO A 112 -14.70 16.00 12.10
CA PRO A 112 -15.68 16.37 13.12
C PRO A 112 -16.78 17.30 12.63
N GLN A 113 -16.60 17.97 11.49
CA GLN A 113 -17.58 18.91 10.95
C GLN A 113 -18.71 18.23 10.19
N ASN A 114 -18.42 17.16 9.46
CA ASN A 114 -19.40 16.47 8.60
C ASN A 114 -19.56 14.99 8.91
N ASN A 115 -18.82 14.47 9.89
CA ASN A 115 -18.88 13.08 10.34
C ASN A 115 -18.49 12.03 9.28
N LYS A 116 -17.68 12.41 8.31
CA LYS A 116 -17.20 11.53 7.23
C LYS A 116 -15.79 11.02 7.50
N LEU A 117 -15.45 9.87 6.93
CA LEU A 117 -14.11 9.30 7.03
C LEU A 117 -13.23 9.82 5.89
N ASN A 118 -12.30 10.70 6.23
CA ASN A 118 -11.26 11.14 5.31
C ASN A 118 -10.11 10.14 5.29
N MET A 119 -9.47 9.98 4.13
CA MET A 119 -8.29 9.16 3.96
C MET A 119 -7.18 9.94 3.27
N THR A 120 -5.98 9.85 3.82
CA THR A 120 -4.76 10.38 3.20
C THR A 120 -3.81 9.24 2.86
N VAL A 121 -3.36 9.19 1.62
CA VAL A 121 -2.35 8.25 1.13
C VAL A 121 -1.07 9.01 0.83
N TYR A 122 0.06 8.56 1.41
CA TYR A 122 1.38 9.10 1.10
C TYR A 122 2.21 8.10 0.31
N MET A 123 2.63 8.53 -0.87
CA MET A 123 3.49 7.76 -1.77
C MET A 123 4.81 8.51 -2.04
N ARG A 124 5.95 7.81 -1.93
CA ARG A 124 7.25 8.38 -2.31
C ARG A 124 7.36 8.63 -3.81
N SER A 125 6.65 7.82 -4.60
CA SER A 125 6.64 7.87 -6.06
C SER A 125 5.37 7.21 -6.58
N ASN A 126 4.80 7.73 -7.66
CA ASN A 126 3.63 7.14 -8.31
C ASN A 126 3.69 7.35 -9.82
N ASP A 127 3.42 6.29 -10.57
CA ASP A 127 3.21 6.37 -12.02
C ASP A 127 1.83 6.99 -12.28
N LEU A 128 1.79 7.98 -13.16
CA LEU A 128 0.56 8.69 -13.49
C LEU A 128 -0.48 7.77 -14.15
N ILE A 129 -0.05 6.97 -15.11
CA ILE A 129 -0.96 6.17 -15.95
C ILE A 129 -1.39 4.91 -15.20
N TRP A 130 -0.43 4.08 -14.78
CA TRP A 130 -0.72 2.81 -14.12
C TRP A 130 -1.19 2.99 -12.67
N GLY A 131 -0.53 3.88 -11.93
CA GLY A 131 -0.76 4.05 -10.49
C GLY A 131 -1.85 5.06 -10.17
N ALA A 132 -1.56 6.35 -10.39
CA ALA A 132 -2.42 7.44 -9.94
C ALA A 132 -3.77 7.48 -10.65
N SER A 133 -3.83 7.15 -11.94
CA SER A 133 -5.08 7.17 -12.72
C SER A 133 -5.82 5.83 -12.72
N ALA A 134 -5.23 4.75 -12.19
CA ALA A 134 -5.82 3.42 -12.25
C ALA A 134 -5.69 2.65 -10.93
N VAL A 135 -4.65 1.82 -10.81
CA VAL A 135 -4.58 0.78 -9.76
C VAL A 135 -4.56 1.36 -8.36
N ASN A 136 -3.78 2.41 -8.12
CA ASN A 136 -3.60 2.92 -6.76
C ASN A 136 -4.84 3.69 -6.30
N ILE A 137 -5.38 4.57 -7.13
CA ILE A 137 -6.58 5.33 -6.75
C ILE A 137 -7.76 4.38 -6.52
N PHE A 138 -7.95 3.39 -7.40
CA PHE A 138 -9.02 2.41 -7.25
C PHE A 138 -8.89 1.63 -5.93
N ASN A 139 -7.71 1.06 -5.65
CA ASN A 139 -7.52 0.25 -4.46
C ASN A 139 -7.67 1.06 -3.16
N TYR A 140 -7.20 2.29 -3.13
CA TYR A 140 -7.26 3.11 -1.92
C TYR A 140 -8.64 3.72 -1.69
N THR A 141 -9.34 4.15 -2.73
CA THR A 141 -10.73 4.61 -2.57
C THR A 141 -11.64 3.47 -2.15
N PHE A 142 -11.46 2.26 -2.72
CA PHE A 142 -12.17 1.07 -2.26
C PHE A 142 -11.87 0.74 -0.79
N MET A 143 -10.62 0.90 -0.37
CA MET A 143 -10.23 0.72 1.03
C MET A 143 -10.89 1.77 1.94
N GLN A 144 -11.00 3.02 1.49
CA GLN A 144 -11.71 4.07 2.22
C GLN A 144 -13.19 3.73 2.39
N GLU A 145 -13.86 3.26 1.34
CA GLU A 145 -15.24 2.80 1.40
C GLU A 145 -15.41 1.64 2.38
N TYR A 146 -14.50 0.65 2.31
CA TYR A 146 -14.51 -0.49 3.24
C TYR A 146 -14.46 -0.04 4.70
N PHE A 147 -13.50 0.83 5.07
CA PHE A 147 -13.39 1.32 6.45
C PHE A 147 -14.58 2.22 6.83
N SER A 148 -15.08 3.02 5.91
CA SER A 148 -16.29 3.83 6.16
C SER A 148 -17.47 2.95 6.53
N GLN A 149 -17.69 1.89 5.79
CA GLN A 149 -18.76 0.92 6.07
C GLN A 149 -18.55 0.19 7.40
N MET A 150 -17.34 -0.28 7.68
CA MET A 150 -17.02 -0.97 8.92
C MET A 150 -17.21 -0.10 10.17
N LEU A 151 -16.99 1.21 10.03
CA LEU A 151 -17.12 2.19 11.11
C LEU A 151 -18.49 2.86 11.17
N GLY A 152 -19.41 2.55 10.24
CA GLY A 152 -20.71 3.19 10.17
C GLY A 152 -20.62 4.68 9.80
N LEU A 153 -19.63 5.08 9.02
CA LEU A 153 -19.39 6.46 8.58
C LEU A 153 -19.67 6.60 7.08
N GLU A 154 -19.97 7.82 6.65
CA GLU A 154 -19.97 8.16 5.24
C GLU A 154 -18.53 8.34 4.73
N VAL A 155 -18.33 8.09 3.42
CA VAL A 155 -17.05 8.36 2.75
C VAL A 155 -16.83 9.87 2.69
N GLY A 156 -15.66 10.30 3.15
CA GLY A 156 -15.20 11.68 3.14
C GLY A 156 -14.24 11.98 1.99
N GLU A 157 -13.34 12.92 2.22
CA GLU A 157 -12.34 13.33 1.24
C GLU A 157 -11.20 12.30 1.15
N TYR A 158 -10.69 12.13 -0.07
CA TYR A 158 -9.52 11.33 -0.36
C TYR A 158 -8.36 12.24 -0.77
N PHE A 159 -7.25 12.17 -0.06
CA PHE A 159 -6.04 12.92 -0.35
C PHE A 159 -4.95 11.98 -0.85
N HIS A 160 -4.53 12.17 -2.09
CA HIS A 160 -3.45 11.39 -2.70
C HIS A 160 -2.18 12.24 -2.82
N ILE A 161 -1.20 11.96 -2.00
CA ILE A 161 0.08 12.67 -1.98
C ILE A 161 1.14 11.81 -2.65
N ALA A 162 1.55 12.19 -3.85
CA ALA A 162 2.65 11.56 -4.57
C ALA A 162 3.83 12.53 -4.62
N ASN A 163 4.90 12.22 -3.86
CA ASN A 163 6.08 13.11 -3.80
C ASN A 163 6.84 13.18 -5.13
N ASN A 164 6.82 12.10 -5.91
CA ASN A 164 7.29 12.05 -7.28
C ASN A 164 6.18 11.46 -8.15
N LEU A 165 5.40 12.31 -8.78
CA LEU A 165 4.45 11.90 -9.82
C LEU A 165 5.18 11.92 -11.17
N HIS A 166 5.18 10.78 -11.87
CA HIS A 166 5.91 10.62 -13.12
C HIS A 166 5.14 9.74 -14.10
N TYR A 167 5.57 9.76 -15.34
CA TYR A 167 5.20 8.76 -16.36
C TYR A 167 6.46 8.25 -17.06
N TYR A 168 6.38 7.07 -17.64
CA TYR A 168 7.47 6.50 -18.41
C TYR A 168 7.42 6.94 -19.88
N ASP A 169 8.59 7.03 -20.52
CA ASP A 169 8.71 7.52 -21.90
C ASP A 169 7.82 6.77 -22.90
N TYR A 170 7.57 5.49 -22.67
CA TYR A 170 6.68 4.69 -23.53
C TYR A 170 5.19 5.13 -23.47
N HIS A 171 4.81 5.97 -22.52
CA HIS A 171 3.48 6.57 -22.43
C HIS A 171 3.42 8.01 -22.97
N LYS A 172 4.55 8.56 -23.45
CA LYS A 172 4.62 9.97 -23.86
C LYS A 172 3.58 10.32 -24.95
N SER A 173 3.48 9.49 -25.98
CA SER A 173 2.50 9.71 -27.07
C SER A 173 1.06 9.70 -26.57
N LEU A 174 0.72 8.79 -25.67
CA LEU A 174 -0.62 8.73 -25.06
C LEU A 174 -0.93 10.01 -24.27
N ILE A 175 0.05 10.51 -23.50
CA ILE A 175 -0.14 11.72 -22.70
C ILE A 175 -0.30 12.96 -23.60
N GLU A 176 0.49 13.07 -24.67
CA GLU A 176 0.38 14.14 -25.64
C GLU A 176 -0.98 14.12 -26.35
N GLU A 177 -1.47 12.94 -26.72
CA GLU A 177 -2.80 12.77 -27.30
C GLU A 177 -3.90 13.21 -26.32
N LEU A 178 -3.88 12.71 -25.08
CA LEU A 178 -4.85 13.08 -24.05
C LEU A 178 -4.85 14.59 -23.75
N ALA A 179 -3.67 15.20 -23.69
CA ALA A 179 -3.55 16.64 -23.49
C ALA A 179 -4.14 17.44 -24.65
N SER A 180 -4.05 16.95 -25.88
CA SER A 180 -4.62 17.60 -27.06
C SER A 180 -6.15 17.59 -27.11
N LEU A 181 -6.79 16.66 -26.41
CA LEU A 181 -8.26 16.56 -26.35
C LEU A 181 -8.89 17.61 -25.41
N GLN A 182 -8.09 18.33 -24.64
CA GLN A 182 -8.59 19.37 -23.71
C GLN A 182 -8.62 20.79 -24.35
N ASN A 183 -8.19 20.92 -25.61
CA ASN A 183 -8.27 22.13 -26.41
C ASN A 183 -9.32 21.98 -27.47
#